data_951b7817b23aec748ae36793a6fc9b94
#
_entry.id   951b7817b23aec748ae36793a6fc9b94
#
_cell.length_a   1.000
_cell.length_b   1.000
_cell.length_c   1.000
_cell.angle_alpha   90.00
_cell.angle_beta   90.00
_cell.angle_gamma   90.00
#
_symmetry.space_group_name_H-M   'P 1'
#
loop_
_entity.id
_entity.type
_entity.pdbx_description
1 polymer ?
#
loop_
_entity_poly.entity_id
_entity_poly.type
_entity_poly.pdbx_seq_one_letter_code
_entity_poly.pdbx_strand_id
1 'polypeptide(L)'
;MTHQVQHAKQFGHSAQARPASVGQAGFTLIELMIVVAIVGILASVAIPAYSDYTVRAKVTEAVTAAGAIKTSVADYYYANGDLPTSNAEAGIANSTAYSTPDLISEINILNGEATNTSKGTISVKFKEVGNVSAGSTLVFIPTEENNMLTWQCSVSQGEADFPSEYAPANCRD
;
A
#
# COMPACT_ATOMS: atom_id res chain seq x y z
N MET A 1 78.02 69.60 -4.30
CA MET A 1 77.96 69.05 -2.95
C MET A 1 76.50 68.70 -2.69
N THR A 2 76.11 67.51 -2.88
CA THR A 2 74.74 67.05 -2.77
C THR A 2 74.69 65.74 -1.94
N HIS A 3 74.19 65.87 -0.70
CA HIS A 3 74.00 64.76 0.22
C HIS A 3 72.77 64.01 -0.15
N GLN A 4 72.93 62.74 -0.50
CA GLN A 4 71.86 61.74 -0.66
C GLN A 4 71.59 61.11 0.72
N VAL A 5 70.35 61.27 1.21
CA VAL A 5 69.83 60.55 2.37
C VAL A 5 69.11 59.31 1.89
N GLN A 6 69.65 58.15 2.22
CA GLN A 6 69.00 56.89 1.94
C GLN A 6 67.99 56.54 3.04
N HIS A 7 66.70 56.47 2.67
CA HIS A 7 65.65 55.95 3.52
C HIS A 7 65.60 54.41 3.42
N ALA A 8 65.97 53.72 4.49
CA ALA A 8 65.81 52.31 4.66
C ALA A 8 64.32 51.97 4.93
N LYS A 9 63.67 51.28 4.02
CA LYS A 9 62.34 50.72 4.23
C LYS A 9 62.45 49.44 5.06
N GLN A 10 61.96 49.47 6.31
CA GLN A 10 61.72 48.28 7.13
C GLN A 10 60.52 47.51 6.58
N PHE A 11 60.73 46.32 6.05
CA PHE A 11 59.71 45.38 5.75
C PHE A 11 59.28 44.67 7.04
N GLY A 12 58.08 45.06 7.58
CA GLY A 12 57.47 44.38 8.69
C GLY A 12 56.98 42.98 8.21
N HIS A 13 57.55 41.93 8.78
CA HIS A 13 57.03 40.56 8.60
C HIS A 13 55.74 40.41 9.43
N SER A 14 54.62 40.45 8.79
CA SER A 14 53.33 40.06 9.40
C SER A 14 53.35 38.54 9.59
N ALA A 15 53.46 38.11 10.84
CA ALA A 15 53.26 36.70 11.20
C ALA A 15 51.78 36.34 10.94
N GLN A 16 51.53 35.65 9.86
CA GLN A 16 50.21 35.05 9.61
C GLN A 16 49.97 33.92 10.62
N ALA A 17 49.04 34.16 11.53
CA ALA A 17 48.56 33.13 12.43
C ALA A 17 47.90 32.02 11.60
N ARG A 18 48.47 30.82 11.61
CA ARG A 18 47.89 29.64 10.99
C ARG A 18 46.59 29.31 11.74
N PRO A 19 45.43 29.14 11.03
CA PRO A 19 44.23 28.70 11.71
C PRO A 19 44.49 27.32 12.33
N ALA A 20 44.13 27.17 13.60
CA ALA A 20 44.19 25.90 14.29
C ALA A 20 43.30 24.91 13.51
N SER A 21 43.87 23.82 13.02
CA SER A 21 43.12 22.73 12.40
C SER A 21 42.22 22.12 13.48
N VAL A 22 40.93 22.37 13.38
CA VAL A 22 39.91 21.64 14.17
C VAL A 22 40.08 20.18 13.79
N GLY A 23 40.60 19.37 14.73
CA GLY A 23 40.80 17.96 14.52
C GLY A 23 39.46 17.33 14.12
N GLN A 24 39.36 16.79 12.90
CA GLN A 24 38.23 15.97 12.48
C GLN A 24 38.32 14.68 13.30
N ALA A 25 37.43 14.53 14.30
CA ALA A 25 37.25 13.30 15.02
C ALA A 25 36.64 12.27 14.02
N GLY A 26 37.44 11.30 13.59
CA GLY A 26 37.01 10.21 12.77
C GLY A 26 36.23 9.19 13.61
N PHE A 27 35.21 8.56 13.03
CA PHE A 27 34.52 7.45 13.65
C PHE A 27 35.43 6.23 13.80
N THR A 28 35.33 5.54 14.92
CA THR A 28 36.06 4.28 15.13
C THR A 28 35.31 3.15 14.41
N LEU A 29 36.07 2.14 13.98
CA LEU A 29 35.49 0.95 13.34
C LEU A 29 34.51 0.25 14.28
N ILE A 30 34.79 0.21 15.57
CA ILE A 30 33.94 -0.43 16.58
C ILE A 30 32.60 0.30 16.77
N GLU A 31 32.59 1.66 16.73
CA GLU A 31 31.36 2.42 16.79
C GLU A 31 30.45 2.11 15.62
N LEU A 32 31.00 2.00 14.39
CA LEU A 32 30.24 1.61 13.22
C LEU A 32 29.71 0.18 13.35
N MET A 33 30.53 -0.78 13.85
CA MET A 33 30.10 -2.18 14.00
C MET A 33 28.95 -2.31 14.99
N ILE A 34 28.97 -1.59 16.13
CA ILE A 34 27.88 -1.63 17.11
C ILE A 34 26.59 -1.08 16.49
N VAL A 35 26.65 0.03 15.78
CA VAL A 35 25.49 0.65 15.15
C VAL A 35 24.84 -0.30 14.13
N VAL A 36 25.62 -0.90 13.21
CA VAL A 36 25.05 -1.82 12.21
C VAL A 36 24.50 -3.08 12.84
N ALA A 37 25.10 -3.56 13.95
CA ALA A 37 24.56 -4.71 14.69
C ALA A 37 23.19 -4.39 15.31
N ILE A 38 23.03 -3.25 15.95
CA ILE A 38 21.75 -2.81 16.55
C ILE A 38 20.71 -2.61 15.46
N VAL A 39 21.05 -1.90 14.36
CA VAL A 39 20.15 -1.70 13.23
C VAL A 39 19.72 -3.02 12.61
N GLY A 40 20.64 -3.99 12.49
CA GLY A 40 20.33 -5.34 11.98
C GLY A 40 19.30 -6.06 12.84
N ILE A 41 19.43 -5.99 14.17
CA ILE A 41 18.46 -6.59 15.10
C ILE A 41 17.09 -5.91 14.97
N LEU A 42 17.05 -4.58 14.96
CA LEU A 42 15.79 -3.84 14.82
C LEU A 42 15.13 -4.11 13.46
N ALA A 43 15.89 -4.13 12.38
CA ALA A 43 15.40 -4.40 11.04
C ALA A 43 14.80 -5.80 10.91
N SER A 44 15.36 -6.80 11.58
CA SER A 44 14.86 -8.19 11.54
C SER A 44 13.41 -8.33 12.02
N VAL A 45 12.96 -7.46 12.92
CA VAL A 45 11.58 -7.44 13.44
C VAL A 45 10.72 -6.43 12.68
N ALA A 46 11.30 -5.29 12.31
CA ALA A 46 10.56 -4.20 11.69
C ALA A 46 10.13 -4.51 10.24
N ILE A 47 10.98 -5.17 9.45
CA ILE A 47 10.69 -5.43 8.03
C ILE A 47 9.47 -6.34 7.84
N PRO A 48 9.32 -7.50 8.50
CA PRO A 48 8.12 -8.33 8.37
C PRO A 48 6.85 -7.59 8.80
N ALA A 49 6.89 -6.89 9.93
CA ALA A 49 5.74 -6.13 10.43
C ALA A 49 5.30 -5.02 9.45
N TYR A 50 6.25 -4.33 8.84
CA TYR A 50 5.96 -3.33 7.82
C TYR A 50 5.35 -3.94 6.55
N SER A 51 5.84 -5.09 6.11
CA SER A 51 5.28 -5.84 4.98
C SER A 51 3.83 -6.20 5.22
N ASP A 52 3.49 -6.77 6.38
CA ASP A 52 2.11 -7.14 6.73
C ASP A 52 1.19 -5.91 6.78
N TYR A 53 1.66 -4.80 7.34
CA TYR A 53 0.90 -3.55 7.36
C TYR A 53 0.60 -3.04 5.94
N THR A 54 1.59 -3.09 5.04
CA THR A 54 1.41 -2.64 3.65
C THR A 54 0.43 -3.52 2.88
N VAL A 55 0.45 -4.84 3.08
CA VAL A 55 -0.52 -5.78 2.48
C VAL A 55 -1.94 -5.46 2.95
N ARG A 56 -2.16 -5.28 4.25
CA ARG A 56 -3.48 -4.92 4.81
C ARG A 56 -3.98 -3.57 4.27
N ALA A 57 -3.10 -2.59 4.12
CA ALA A 57 -3.45 -1.29 3.53
C ALA A 57 -3.91 -1.43 2.08
N LYS A 58 -3.21 -2.22 1.28
CA LYS A 58 -3.59 -2.54 -0.11
C LYS A 58 -4.94 -3.28 -0.17
N VAL A 59 -5.16 -4.28 0.66
CA VAL A 59 -6.46 -4.98 0.72
C VAL A 59 -7.59 -4.00 1.06
N THR A 60 -7.38 -3.06 1.97
CA THR A 60 -8.37 -2.01 2.29
C THR A 60 -8.66 -1.10 1.09
N GLU A 61 -7.65 -0.80 0.27
CA GLU A 61 -7.83 -0.06 -0.99
C GLU A 61 -8.77 -0.80 -1.95
N ALA A 62 -8.58 -2.11 -2.11
CA ALA A 62 -9.46 -2.94 -2.93
C ALA A 62 -10.91 -2.97 -2.42
N VAL A 63 -11.10 -3.02 -1.09
CA VAL A 63 -12.44 -2.92 -0.46
C VAL A 63 -13.09 -1.57 -0.75
N THR A 64 -12.30 -0.49 -0.75
CA THR A 64 -12.78 0.85 -1.09
C THR A 64 -13.22 0.94 -2.55
N ALA A 65 -12.47 0.33 -3.48
CA ALA A 65 -12.85 0.23 -4.88
C ALA A 65 -14.18 -0.52 -5.06
N ALA A 66 -14.38 -1.63 -4.33
CA ALA A 66 -15.66 -2.35 -4.32
C ALA A 66 -16.83 -1.51 -3.80
N GLY A 67 -16.57 -0.49 -2.96
CA GLY A 67 -17.60 0.43 -2.47
C GLY A 67 -18.35 1.17 -3.58
N ALA A 68 -17.64 1.60 -4.62
CA ALA A 68 -18.27 2.25 -5.78
C ALA A 68 -19.18 1.26 -6.55
N ILE A 69 -18.76 0.01 -6.67
CA ILE A 69 -19.53 -1.03 -7.33
C ILE A 69 -20.80 -1.38 -6.53
N LYS A 70 -20.73 -1.41 -5.20
CA LYS A 70 -21.90 -1.60 -4.33
C LYS A 70 -22.98 -0.55 -4.60
N THR A 71 -22.60 0.70 -4.82
CA THR A 71 -23.54 1.76 -5.17
C THR A 71 -24.23 1.47 -6.49
N SER A 72 -23.50 1.10 -7.53
CA SER A 72 -24.07 0.76 -8.84
C SER A 72 -25.03 -0.44 -8.78
N VAL A 73 -24.68 -1.48 -8.01
CA VAL A 73 -25.55 -2.64 -7.78
C VAL A 73 -26.82 -2.22 -7.03
N ALA A 74 -26.71 -1.38 -6.03
CA ALA A 74 -27.86 -0.88 -5.27
C ALA A 74 -28.76 -0.01 -6.15
N ASP A 75 -28.20 0.87 -6.96
CA ASP A 75 -28.97 1.72 -7.89
C ASP A 75 -29.75 0.85 -8.90
N TYR A 76 -29.12 -0.18 -9.44
CA TYR A 76 -29.80 -1.13 -10.33
C TYR A 76 -30.94 -1.86 -9.60
N TYR A 77 -30.70 -2.35 -8.38
CA TYR A 77 -31.69 -3.06 -7.59
C TYR A 77 -32.92 -2.18 -7.29
N TYR A 78 -32.73 -0.95 -6.83
CA TYR A 78 -33.85 -0.04 -6.54
C TYR A 78 -34.60 0.42 -7.79
N ALA A 79 -33.96 0.44 -8.95
CA ALA A 79 -34.59 0.79 -10.21
C ALA A 79 -35.39 -0.36 -10.84
N ASN A 80 -34.91 -1.60 -10.73
CA ASN A 80 -35.44 -2.76 -11.44
C ASN A 80 -36.16 -3.77 -10.55
N GLY A 81 -36.00 -3.69 -9.24
CA GLY A 81 -36.56 -4.65 -8.27
C GLY A 81 -35.87 -6.01 -8.27
N ASP A 82 -34.69 -6.11 -8.86
CA ASP A 82 -33.91 -7.36 -8.96
C ASP A 82 -32.41 -7.04 -8.95
N LEU A 83 -31.58 -8.00 -8.54
CA LEU A 83 -30.13 -7.83 -8.52
C LEU A 83 -29.51 -8.07 -9.90
N PRO A 84 -28.45 -7.31 -10.28
CA PRO A 84 -27.78 -7.51 -11.57
C PRO A 84 -27.02 -8.85 -11.60
N THR A 85 -26.92 -9.44 -12.79
CA THR A 85 -26.19 -10.70 -13.02
C THR A 85 -24.81 -10.48 -13.66
N SER A 86 -24.52 -9.26 -14.04
CA SER A 86 -23.28 -8.89 -14.75
C SER A 86 -22.90 -7.43 -14.52
N ASN A 87 -21.62 -7.12 -14.79
CA ASN A 87 -21.13 -5.75 -14.77
C ASN A 87 -21.92 -4.84 -15.71
N ALA A 88 -22.29 -5.34 -16.89
CA ALA A 88 -23.02 -4.57 -17.90
C ALA A 88 -24.42 -4.17 -17.43
N GLU A 89 -25.15 -5.05 -16.74
CA GLU A 89 -26.46 -4.74 -16.18
C GLU A 89 -26.38 -3.66 -15.10
N ALA A 90 -25.36 -3.71 -14.23
CA ALA A 90 -25.14 -2.69 -13.23
C ALA A 90 -24.60 -1.37 -13.80
N GLY A 91 -24.43 -1.26 -15.11
CA GLY A 91 -23.90 -0.05 -15.76
C GLY A 91 -22.43 0.23 -15.45
N ILE A 92 -21.69 -0.77 -15.01
CA ILE A 92 -20.27 -0.64 -14.73
C ILE A 92 -19.42 -1.18 -15.88
N ALA A 93 -18.19 -0.68 -15.97
CA ALA A 93 -17.26 -1.11 -17.01
C ALA A 93 -16.94 -2.61 -16.91
N ASN A 94 -16.30 -3.18 -17.93
CA ASN A 94 -15.89 -4.57 -17.93
C ASN A 94 -14.97 -4.90 -16.73
N SER A 95 -14.84 -6.17 -16.39
CA SER A 95 -14.14 -6.66 -15.20
C SER A 95 -12.72 -6.14 -15.04
N THR A 96 -12.02 -5.94 -16.15
CA THR A 96 -10.61 -5.50 -16.15
C THR A 96 -10.44 -3.98 -16.08
N ALA A 97 -11.51 -3.19 -16.24
CA ALA A 97 -11.43 -1.73 -16.15
C ALA A 97 -11.00 -1.24 -14.75
N TYR A 98 -11.23 -2.05 -13.73
CA TYR A 98 -10.81 -1.78 -12.34
C TYR A 98 -9.48 -2.44 -11.97
N SER A 99 -8.82 -3.08 -12.95
CA SER A 99 -7.50 -3.66 -12.73
C SER A 99 -6.48 -2.58 -12.37
N THR A 100 -5.73 -2.82 -11.30
CA THR A 100 -4.60 -1.97 -10.90
C THR A 100 -3.30 -2.71 -11.16
N PRO A 101 -2.16 -2.00 -11.36
CA PRO A 101 -0.89 -2.65 -11.65
C PRO A 101 -0.49 -3.71 -10.63
N ASP A 102 -0.69 -3.42 -9.32
CA ASP A 102 -0.08 -4.17 -8.23
C ASP A 102 -1.09 -4.79 -7.24
N LEU A 103 -2.40 -4.73 -7.52
CA LEU A 103 -3.37 -5.13 -6.51
C LEU A 103 -4.56 -5.91 -7.08
N ILE A 104 -5.39 -5.28 -7.91
CA ILE A 104 -6.63 -5.84 -8.42
C ILE A 104 -6.39 -6.42 -9.82
N SER A 105 -6.77 -7.67 -10.01
CA SER A 105 -6.80 -8.31 -11.33
C SER A 105 -8.08 -7.95 -12.07
N GLU A 106 -9.22 -8.15 -11.42
CA GLU A 106 -10.54 -7.89 -11.98
C GLU A 106 -11.59 -7.71 -10.88
N ILE A 107 -12.69 -7.03 -11.20
CA ILE A 107 -13.90 -6.99 -10.38
C ILE A 107 -15.09 -7.45 -11.22
N ASN A 108 -15.82 -8.45 -10.73
CA ASN A 108 -16.96 -9.04 -11.40
C ASN A 108 -18.20 -9.01 -10.51
N ILE A 109 -19.36 -8.83 -11.15
CA ILE A 109 -20.66 -9.15 -10.56
C ILE A 109 -21.02 -10.56 -10.98
N LEU A 110 -21.36 -11.40 -10.00
CA LEU A 110 -21.67 -12.81 -10.19
C LEU A 110 -23.19 -13.01 -10.31
N ASN A 111 -23.58 -13.98 -11.16
CA ASN A 111 -24.97 -14.33 -11.43
C ASN A 111 -25.62 -15.25 -10.39
N GLY A 112 -24.87 -15.66 -9.35
CA GLY A 112 -25.37 -16.53 -8.30
C GLY A 112 -25.35 -18.03 -8.62
N GLU A 113 -24.76 -18.44 -9.75
CA GLU A 113 -24.64 -19.86 -10.11
C GLU A 113 -23.52 -20.60 -9.41
N ALA A 114 -22.53 -19.85 -8.86
CA ALA A 114 -21.42 -20.45 -8.12
C ALA A 114 -21.82 -20.79 -6.68
N THR A 115 -21.21 -21.82 -6.11
CA THR A 115 -21.44 -22.26 -4.73
C THR A 115 -21.19 -21.12 -3.75
N ASN A 116 -22.14 -20.86 -2.84
CA ASN A 116 -22.09 -19.80 -1.82
C ASN A 116 -22.05 -18.36 -2.37
N THR A 117 -22.51 -18.13 -3.60
CA THR A 117 -22.71 -16.79 -4.13
C THR A 117 -24.18 -16.55 -4.45
N SER A 118 -24.68 -15.37 -4.15
CA SER A 118 -25.99 -14.90 -4.59
C SER A 118 -25.83 -13.99 -5.82
N LYS A 119 -26.94 -13.82 -6.55
CA LYS A 119 -27.04 -12.84 -7.63
C LYS A 119 -26.61 -11.46 -7.11
N GLY A 120 -25.88 -10.69 -7.90
CA GLY A 120 -25.38 -9.39 -7.51
C GLY A 120 -24.14 -9.40 -6.60
N THR A 121 -23.58 -10.60 -6.28
CA THR A 121 -22.34 -10.69 -5.51
C THR A 121 -21.18 -10.04 -6.27
N ILE A 122 -20.49 -9.14 -5.60
CA ILE A 122 -19.29 -8.48 -6.14
C ILE A 122 -18.08 -9.33 -5.76
N SER A 123 -17.34 -9.78 -6.76
CA SER A 123 -16.09 -10.54 -6.59
C SER A 123 -14.90 -9.67 -6.96
N VAL A 124 -13.99 -9.46 -6.02
CA VAL A 124 -12.72 -8.73 -6.22
C VAL A 124 -11.59 -9.75 -6.23
N LYS A 125 -10.98 -9.96 -7.39
CA LYS A 125 -9.87 -10.88 -7.58
C LYS A 125 -8.55 -10.15 -7.50
N PHE A 126 -7.64 -10.67 -6.69
CA PHE A 126 -6.34 -10.07 -6.42
C PHE A 126 -5.25 -10.58 -7.36
N LYS A 127 -4.26 -9.73 -7.62
CA LYS A 127 -2.93 -10.13 -8.07
C LYS A 127 -2.12 -10.59 -6.86
N GLU A 128 -0.91 -11.05 -7.08
CA GLU A 128 0.01 -11.39 -6.00
C GLU A 128 0.41 -10.13 -5.21
N VAL A 129 0.14 -10.12 -3.91
CA VAL A 129 0.45 -9.00 -3.00
C VAL A 129 0.97 -9.55 -1.67
N GLY A 130 2.28 -9.54 -1.49
CA GLY A 130 2.90 -10.14 -0.31
C GLY A 130 2.52 -11.62 -0.18
N ASN A 131 1.87 -11.99 0.92
CA ASN A 131 1.41 -13.37 1.15
C ASN A 131 0.00 -13.66 0.60
N VAL A 132 -0.65 -12.68 -0.05
CA VAL A 132 -1.91 -12.91 -0.77
C VAL A 132 -1.57 -13.41 -2.17
N SER A 133 -1.93 -14.65 -2.46
CA SER A 133 -1.64 -15.29 -3.75
C SER A 133 -2.48 -14.69 -4.88
N ALA A 134 -1.93 -14.69 -6.09
CA ALA A 134 -2.70 -14.33 -7.28
C ALA A 134 -3.92 -15.25 -7.43
N GLY A 135 -5.07 -14.67 -7.76
CA GLY A 135 -6.34 -15.41 -7.86
C GLY A 135 -7.14 -15.48 -6.56
N SER A 136 -6.57 -15.08 -5.40
CA SER A 136 -7.32 -14.91 -4.15
C SER A 136 -8.45 -13.91 -4.34
N THR A 137 -9.60 -14.15 -3.70
CA THR A 137 -10.81 -13.38 -3.95
C THR A 137 -11.50 -12.96 -2.66
N LEU A 138 -11.90 -11.68 -2.58
CA LEU A 138 -12.88 -11.18 -1.62
C LEU A 138 -14.23 -11.05 -2.30
N VAL A 139 -15.30 -11.46 -1.61
CA VAL A 139 -16.68 -11.35 -2.12
C VAL A 139 -17.51 -10.48 -1.20
N PHE A 140 -18.38 -9.68 -1.82
CA PHE A 140 -19.39 -8.90 -1.13
C PHE A 140 -20.76 -9.40 -1.60
N ILE A 141 -21.48 -10.02 -0.69
CA ILE A 141 -22.74 -10.71 -0.95
C ILE A 141 -23.87 -9.76 -0.56
N PRO A 142 -24.74 -9.37 -1.50
CA PRO A 142 -25.92 -8.57 -1.18
C PRO A 142 -26.96 -9.46 -0.47
N THR A 143 -27.58 -8.89 0.56
CA THR A 143 -28.70 -9.51 1.29
C THR A 143 -29.83 -8.51 1.41
N GLU A 144 -31.02 -8.95 1.02
CA GLU A 144 -32.23 -8.13 1.10
C GLU A 144 -32.89 -8.31 2.47
N GLU A 145 -33.00 -7.22 3.22
CA GLU A 145 -33.70 -7.17 4.49
C GLU A 145 -34.64 -5.96 4.54
N ASN A 146 -35.93 -6.19 4.72
CA ASN A 146 -36.93 -5.11 4.86
C ASN A 146 -36.87 -4.05 3.73
N ASN A 147 -36.74 -4.46 2.49
CA ASN A 147 -36.54 -3.59 1.33
C ASN A 147 -35.24 -2.75 1.36
N MET A 148 -34.30 -3.12 2.20
CA MET A 148 -32.96 -2.55 2.23
C MET A 148 -31.95 -3.58 1.76
N LEU A 149 -30.97 -3.13 0.98
CA LEU A 149 -29.83 -3.93 0.55
C LEU A 149 -28.68 -3.80 1.55
N THR A 150 -28.37 -4.89 2.23
CA THR A 150 -27.21 -5.00 3.13
C THR A 150 -26.09 -5.80 2.49
N TRP A 151 -24.88 -5.70 2.99
CA TRP A 151 -23.72 -6.33 2.41
C TRP A 151 -22.95 -7.16 3.42
N GLN A 152 -22.83 -8.45 3.16
CA GLN A 152 -21.93 -9.33 3.89
C GLN A 152 -20.62 -9.44 3.13
N CYS A 153 -19.47 -9.34 3.82
CA CYS A 153 -18.15 -9.59 3.22
C CYS A 153 -17.66 -10.95 3.68
N SER A 154 -17.07 -11.70 2.76
CA SER A 154 -16.43 -13.00 3.06
C SER A 154 -15.19 -13.19 2.19
N VAL A 155 -14.26 -14.01 2.66
CA VAL A 155 -13.18 -14.54 1.85
C VAL A 155 -13.72 -15.69 1.03
N SER A 156 -13.54 -15.64 -0.29
CA SER A 156 -13.96 -16.76 -1.13
C SER A 156 -12.89 -17.85 -1.11
N GLN A 157 -13.33 -19.09 -0.93
CA GLN A 157 -12.52 -20.27 -1.16
C GLN A 157 -12.51 -20.57 -2.67
N GLY A 158 -11.83 -19.70 -3.44
CA GLY A 158 -11.75 -19.80 -4.89
C GLY A 158 -10.53 -20.60 -5.38
N GLU A 159 -9.92 -20.13 -6.47
CA GLU A 159 -8.72 -20.76 -7.05
C GLU A 159 -7.50 -20.69 -6.12
N ALA A 160 -7.47 -19.72 -5.23
CA ALA A 160 -6.44 -19.55 -4.20
C ALA A 160 -7.08 -19.08 -2.89
N ASP A 161 -6.62 -19.63 -1.76
CA ASP A 161 -7.08 -19.24 -0.44
C ASP A 161 -6.63 -17.81 -0.14
N PHE A 162 -7.58 -17.00 0.34
CA PHE A 162 -7.27 -15.65 0.84
C PHE A 162 -6.88 -15.76 2.32
N PRO A 163 -5.65 -15.37 2.71
CA PRO A 163 -5.23 -15.45 4.10
C PRO A 163 -6.07 -14.51 4.98
N SER A 164 -6.80 -15.09 5.93
CA SER A 164 -7.76 -14.35 6.77
C SER A 164 -7.14 -13.22 7.57
N GLU A 165 -5.85 -13.31 7.91
CA GLU A 165 -5.11 -12.27 8.61
C GLU A 165 -5.02 -10.95 7.84
N TYR A 166 -5.10 -10.98 6.50
CA TYR A 166 -5.09 -9.77 5.65
C TYR A 166 -6.50 -9.28 5.31
N ALA A 167 -7.52 -10.08 5.56
CA ALA A 167 -8.90 -9.66 5.35
C ALA A 167 -9.32 -8.58 6.36
N PRO A 168 -10.19 -7.63 5.98
CA PRO A 168 -10.84 -6.73 6.92
C PRO A 168 -11.58 -7.51 8.01
N ALA A 169 -11.74 -6.91 9.19
CA ALA A 169 -12.34 -7.60 10.34
C ALA A 169 -13.76 -8.12 10.08
N ASN A 170 -14.54 -7.40 9.27
CA ASN A 170 -15.89 -7.76 8.85
C ASN A 170 -15.95 -8.79 7.70
N CYS A 171 -14.81 -9.24 7.19
CA CYS A 171 -14.70 -10.26 6.14
C CYS A 171 -14.03 -11.54 6.65
N ARG A 172 -13.75 -11.62 7.94
CA ARG A 172 -13.20 -12.82 8.59
C ARG A 172 -14.35 -13.63 9.16
N ASP A 173 -14.42 -14.88 8.80
CA ASP A 173 -15.33 -15.89 9.37
C ASP A 173 -14.83 -16.37 10.72
#